data_73c2b929acd637fa59d83e40fcf69c07
#
_entry.id   73c2b929acd637fa59d83e40fcf69c07
#
_cell.length_a   1.000
_cell.length_b   1.000
_cell.length_c   1.000
_cell.angle_alpha   90.00
_cell.angle_beta   90.00
_cell.angle_gamma   90.00
#
_symmetry.space_group_name_H-M   'P 1'
#
loop_
_entity.id
_entity.type
_entity.pdbx_description
1 polymer ?
#
loop_
_entity_poly.entity_id
_entity_poly.type
_entity_poly.pdbx_seq_one_letter_code
_entity_poly.pdbx_strand_id
1 'polypeptide(L)'
;MTSPLRQLTALLLGVGSLLAAAPVRALEEIQLTLPLLETAFTVQMRELRDQRTLLSGNSDLAELDRATNGAIGRRLVEAFQTPLPLPLKALAEQSVGSPLVNQVLLLISSVVLVEGVRQPLDSSQLAASLESSQAKGSLNLLEVLEALPGKSATVDLQRVVFAIDRLTSQQRLGNQLVASLPAAGISPALSQAGPLAVKRQEVAIPVTHRPKPLQVVTIQPETGSNGRLVLISHGLWDDPESFEGWGRHLASHGYTVLLPRHPGSDKSQQQAMLSGQVPPPKPEDLRLRPMDMTSAIDAAAAGSLGLPSGLRTDAVVAMGQSYGATTVLQLAGARPSAALLKRFCDDVTNPARNVSWVLQCSFLSSADQAGLADPRVKAVVAVSPPMSLLFDQGSARAMGGRVLLVSGSRDWVVPSGPEALRPMAMEARNVGGGHRLVLAKDGDHFNLRSHFENGGGALRGLLLAWTDGAFAAGAAAAPGPDAPPLLPPDGWGATEFPLVDITGSLRSLPLGPNQP
;
A
#
# COMPACT_ATOMS: atom_id res chain seq x y z
N MET A 1 -8.73 65.98 28.07
CA MET A 1 -9.81 65.18 27.44
C MET A 1 -9.16 64.13 26.58
N THR A 2 -8.97 62.94 27.09
CA THR A 2 -8.36 61.81 26.38
C THR A 2 -9.44 61.06 25.60
N SER A 3 -9.25 60.93 24.31
CA SER A 3 -10.18 60.34 23.34
C SER A 3 -10.56 58.89 23.69
N PRO A 4 -11.83 58.49 23.63
CA PRO A 4 -12.29 57.12 23.93
C PRO A 4 -11.72 56.05 23.02
N LEU A 5 -11.13 56.42 21.88
CA LEU A 5 -10.50 55.51 20.94
C LEU A 5 -9.19 54.88 21.48
N ARG A 6 -8.47 55.54 22.41
CA ARG A 6 -7.25 55.01 23.02
C ARG A 6 -7.53 53.99 24.14
N GLN A 7 -8.71 54.01 24.73
CA GLN A 7 -9.08 53.01 25.74
C GLN A 7 -9.59 51.70 25.12
N LEU A 8 -10.20 51.75 23.92
CA LEU A 8 -10.61 50.53 23.21
C LEU A 8 -9.43 49.74 22.63
N THR A 9 -8.36 50.42 22.16
CA THR A 9 -7.16 49.77 21.67
C THR A 9 -6.33 49.08 22.77
N ALA A 10 -6.35 49.61 23.98
CA ALA A 10 -5.69 48.99 25.14
C ALA A 10 -6.46 47.75 25.66
N LEU A 11 -7.80 47.71 25.52
CA LEU A 11 -8.61 46.56 25.90
C LEU A 11 -8.48 45.41 24.89
N LEU A 12 -8.35 45.71 23.59
CA LEU A 12 -8.16 44.69 22.53
C LEU A 12 -6.76 44.10 22.53
N LEU A 13 -5.73 44.83 22.96
CA LEU A 13 -4.37 44.32 23.15
C LEU A 13 -4.21 43.53 24.46
N GLY A 14 -5.04 43.80 25.48
CA GLY A 14 -5.07 43.06 26.75
C GLY A 14 -5.79 41.72 26.67
N VAL A 15 -6.78 41.56 25.78
CA VAL A 15 -7.49 40.29 25.56
C VAL A 15 -6.72 39.35 24.62
N GLY A 16 -5.92 39.92 23.70
CA GLY A 16 -5.05 39.13 22.81
C GLY A 16 -3.87 38.47 23.54
N SER A 17 -3.45 38.97 24.71
CA SER A 17 -2.35 38.38 25.49
C SER A 17 -2.81 37.36 26.54
N LEU A 18 -4.10 37.17 26.76
CA LEU A 18 -4.68 36.14 27.63
C LEU A 18 -5.05 34.84 26.90
N LEU A 19 -4.86 34.80 25.57
CA LEU A 19 -4.82 33.60 24.76
C LEU A 19 -3.38 33.07 24.63
N ALA A 20 -2.47 33.48 25.51
CA ALA A 20 -1.17 32.87 25.68
C ALA A 20 -1.38 31.40 26.04
N ALA A 21 -0.97 30.53 25.14
CA ALA A 21 -0.95 29.11 25.18
C ALA A 21 -0.93 28.57 26.62
N ALA A 22 -1.99 27.90 27.03
CA ALA A 22 -1.87 27.00 28.17
C ALA A 22 -0.67 26.09 27.87
N PRO A 23 0.26 25.90 28.85
CA PRO A 23 1.40 25.04 28.62
C PRO A 23 0.87 23.69 28.15
N VAL A 24 1.29 23.28 26.97
CA VAL A 24 1.00 21.93 26.47
C VAL A 24 1.57 21.00 27.54
N ARG A 25 0.68 20.36 28.34
CA ARG A 25 1.13 19.41 29.36
C ARG A 25 1.66 18.20 28.62
N ALA A 26 2.90 17.84 28.92
CA ALA A 26 3.50 16.59 28.47
C ALA A 26 2.70 15.40 29.01
N LEU A 27 2.63 14.31 28.26
CA LEU A 27 1.98 13.08 28.70
C LEU A 27 2.62 12.58 30.00
N GLU A 28 1.84 12.41 31.05
CA GLU A 28 2.33 11.97 32.36
C GLU A 28 2.09 10.47 32.59
N GLU A 29 1.02 9.91 31.99
CA GLU A 29 0.58 8.53 32.25
C GLU A 29 0.04 7.84 31.00
N ILE A 30 0.31 6.56 30.89
CA ILE A 30 -0.34 5.64 29.92
C ILE A 30 -1.18 4.64 30.71
N GLN A 31 -2.42 4.46 30.29
CA GLN A 31 -3.35 3.45 30.81
C GLN A 31 -3.60 2.38 29.77
N LEU A 32 -3.34 1.12 30.11
CA LEU A 32 -3.64 -0.04 29.27
C LEU A 32 -4.96 -0.65 29.74
N THR A 33 -6.04 -0.45 28.99
CA THR A 33 -7.33 -1.05 29.28
C THR A 33 -7.33 -2.53 28.88
N LEU A 34 -7.49 -3.42 29.86
CA LEU A 34 -7.48 -4.86 29.63
C LEU A 34 -8.88 -5.36 29.25
N PRO A 35 -9.01 -6.26 28.25
CA PRO A 35 -10.28 -6.91 27.93
C PRO A 35 -10.85 -7.62 29.17
N LEU A 36 -12.16 -7.46 29.40
CA LEU A 36 -12.90 -8.14 30.49
C LEU A 36 -12.57 -7.69 31.92
N LEU A 37 -11.63 -6.78 32.12
CA LEU A 37 -11.35 -6.20 33.43
C LEU A 37 -11.78 -4.73 33.41
N GLU A 38 -12.54 -4.30 34.40
CA GLU A 38 -12.93 -2.89 34.57
C GLU A 38 -11.76 -2.02 35.07
N THR A 39 -10.54 -2.58 35.11
CA THR A 39 -9.32 -1.93 35.58
C THR A 39 -8.36 -1.66 34.44
N ALA A 40 -7.70 -0.51 34.47
CA ALA A 40 -6.60 -0.17 33.58
C ALA A 40 -5.27 -0.43 34.29
N PHE A 41 -4.31 -0.99 33.54
CA PHE A 41 -2.91 -1.13 33.99
C PHE A 41 -2.19 0.19 33.71
N THR A 42 -1.67 0.82 34.76
CA THR A 42 -1.07 2.14 34.68
C THR A 42 0.45 2.10 34.51
N VAL A 43 0.97 3.00 33.65
CA VAL A 43 2.39 3.22 33.42
C VAL A 43 2.67 4.71 33.55
N GLN A 44 3.49 5.10 34.52
CA GLN A 44 3.88 6.49 34.68
C GLN A 44 5.09 6.80 33.81
N MET A 45 5.00 7.83 32.95
CA MET A 45 6.07 8.19 32.02
C MET A 45 7.40 8.49 32.72
N ARG A 46 7.35 9.16 33.88
CA ARG A 46 8.52 9.45 34.70
C ARG A 46 9.28 8.19 35.15
N GLU A 47 8.58 7.08 35.35
CA GLU A 47 9.15 5.81 35.81
C GLU A 47 9.92 5.08 34.71
N LEU A 48 9.66 5.41 33.43
CA LEU A 48 10.38 4.86 32.27
C LEU A 48 11.72 5.58 32.00
N ARG A 49 12.07 6.61 32.81
CA ARG A 49 13.33 7.35 32.63
C ARG A 49 14.56 6.59 33.12
N ASP A 50 14.41 5.80 34.17
CA ASP A 50 15.47 4.93 34.66
C ASP A 50 14.92 3.82 35.57
N GLN A 51 15.67 2.73 35.68
CA GLN A 51 15.24 1.54 36.44
C GLN A 51 15.04 1.81 37.94
N ARG A 52 15.80 2.75 38.55
CA ARG A 52 15.64 3.03 39.97
C ARG A 52 14.33 3.75 40.24
N THR A 53 14.00 4.72 39.38
CA THR A 53 12.73 5.44 39.42
C THR A 53 11.55 4.49 39.23
N LEU A 54 11.66 3.52 38.32
CA LEU A 54 10.63 2.50 38.12
C LEU A 54 10.48 1.61 39.37
N LEU A 55 11.55 1.06 39.93
CA LEU A 55 11.51 0.20 41.12
C LEU A 55 10.93 0.91 42.36
N SER A 56 11.15 2.21 42.50
CA SER A 56 10.60 3.04 43.59
C SER A 56 9.24 3.64 43.27
N GLY A 57 8.72 3.43 42.05
CA GLY A 57 7.47 3.97 41.57
C GLY A 57 6.23 3.35 42.21
N ASN A 58 5.09 3.91 41.91
CA ASN A 58 3.78 3.50 42.44
C ASN A 58 2.77 3.12 41.36
N SER A 59 3.18 3.01 40.07
CA SER A 59 2.33 2.47 39.03
C SER A 59 2.20 0.95 39.09
N ASP A 60 1.21 0.42 38.37
CA ASP A 60 1.05 -1.04 38.27
C ASP A 60 2.26 -1.69 37.58
N LEU A 61 2.90 -0.96 36.63
CA LEU A 61 4.16 -1.42 36.04
C LEU A 61 5.28 -1.52 37.07
N ALA A 62 5.39 -0.54 37.98
CA ALA A 62 6.37 -0.57 39.05
C ALA A 62 6.13 -1.74 40.02
N GLU A 63 4.86 -2.06 40.34
CA GLU A 63 4.52 -3.23 41.14
C GLU A 63 4.88 -4.55 40.47
N LEU A 64 4.57 -4.67 39.17
CA LEU A 64 4.93 -5.83 38.37
C LEU A 64 6.45 -6.01 38.27
N ASP A 65 7.21 -4.91 38.09
CA ASP A 65 8.67 -4.97 38.01
C ASP A 65 9.29 -5.41 39.33
N ARG A 66 8.81 -4.90 40.45
CA ARG A 66 9.23 -5.38 41.78
C ARG A 66 8.94 -6.89 41.97
N ALA A 67 7.77 -7.37 41.55
CA ALA A 67 7.40 -8.78 41.62
C ALA A 67 8.32 -9.67 40.75
N THR A 68 8.94 -9.12 39.73
CA THR A 68 9.88 -9.81 38.82
C THR A 68 11.36 -9.48 39.09
N ASN A 69 11.68 -8.90 40.22
CA ASN A 69 13.03 -8.49 40.63
C ASN A 69 13.73 -7.57 39.60
N GLY A 70 13.01 -6.68 38.98
CA GLY A 70 13.52 -5.72 38.01
C GLY A 70 13.79 -6.28 36.60
N ALA A 71 13.33 -7.49 36.29
CA ALA A 71 13.64 -8.14 35.02
C ALA A 71 12.85 -7.55 33.82
N ILE A 72 11.61 -7.11 34.05
CA ILE A 72 10.74 -6.52 33.03
C ILE A 72 11.12 -5.05 32.80
N GLY A 73 11.23 -4.29 33.87
CA GLY A 73 11.48 -2.85 33.81
C GLY A 73 12.79 -2.48 33.12
N ARG A 74 13.86 -3.25 33.35
CA ARG A 74 15.13 -3.01 32.67
C ARG A 74 14.98 -3.03 31.16
N ARG A 75 14.29 -4.05 30.61
CA ARG A 75 14.06 -4.18 29.17
C ARG A 75 13.14 -3.09 28.63
N LEU A 76 12.12 -2.71 29.39
CA LEU A 76 11.21 -1.64 28.99
C LEU A 76 11.90 -0.29 28.99
N VAL A 77 12.60 0.08 30.07
CA VAL A 77 13.36 1.33 30.15
C VAL A 77 14.37 1.44 29.00
N GLU A 78 15.12 0.37 28.74
CA GLU A 78 16.06 0.32 27.60
C GLU A 78 15.34 0.52 26.26
N ALA A 79 14.22 -0.17 26.02
CA ALA A 79 13.45 -0.05 24.79
C ALA A 79 12.89 1.36 24.58
N PHE A 80 12.36 1.99 25.64
CA PHE A 80 11.80 3.34 25.57
C PHE A 80 12.85 4.43 25.40
N GLN A 81 14.07 4.21 25.88
CA GLN A 81 15.17 5.17 25.79
C GLN A 81 16.10 4.93 24.59
N THR A 82 15.96 3.82 23.89
CA THR A 82 16.75 3.58 22.68
C THR A 82 16.39 4.63 21.62
N PRO A 83 17.39 5.41 21.11
CA PRO A 83 17.14 6.39 20.06
C PRO A 83 16.51 5.73 18.83
N LEU A 84 15.43 6.32 18.34
CA LEU A 84 14.82 5.87 17.09
C LEU A 84 15.71 6.28 15.90
N PRO A 85 15.99 5.40 14.95
CA PRO A 85 16.93 5.68 13.85
C PRO A 85 16.31 6.59 12.76
N LEU A 86 15.39 7.48 13.15
CA LEU A 86 14.67 8.36 12.26
C LEU A 86 14.65 9.78 12.80
N PRO A 87 14.82 10.82 11.96
CA PRO A 87 14.69 12.22 12.35
C PRO A 87 13.21 12.61 12.46
N LEU A 88 12.53 12.10 13.48
CA LEU A 88 11.06 12.18 13.62
C LEU A 88 10.52 13.61 13.57
N LYS A 89 11.28 14.58 14.08
CA LYS A 89 10.90 16.00 14.03
C LYS A 89 10.83 16.50 12.59
N ALA A 90 11.91 16.33 11.81
CA ALA A 90 11.94 16.71 10.40
C ALA A 90 10.91 15.95 9.57
N LEU A 91 10.72 14.65 9.84
CA LEU A 91 9.69 13.84 9.19
C LEU A 91 8.28 14.37 9.49
N ALA A 92 7.98 14.73 10.73
CA ALA A 92 6.68 15.29 11.10
C ALA A 92 6.42 16.65 10.42
N GLU A 93 7.42 17.54 10.40
CA GLU A 93 7.36 18.83 9.70
C GLU A 93 7.04 18.66 8.21
N GLN A 94 7.72 17.73 7.53
CA GLN A 94 7.48 17.41 6.11
C GLN A 94 6.12 16.73 5.87
N SER A 95 5.52 16.18 6.92
CA SER A 95 4.25 15.44 6.84
C SER A 95 3.01 16.31 7.10
N VAL A 96 3.17 17.59 7.43
CA VAL A 96 2.05 18.49 7.73
C VAL A 96 1.07 18.55 6.56
N GLY A 97 -0.19 18.23 6.84
CA GLY A 97 -1.26 18.18 5.84
C GLY A 97 -1.22 16.95 4.91
N SER A 98 -0.33 15.98 5.15
CA SER A 98 -0.25 14.76 4.34
C SER A 98 -1.47 13.86 4.56
N PRO A 99 -2.28 13.57 3.51
CA PRO A 99 -3.41 12.66 3.62
C PRO A 99 -3.00 11.24 4.03
N LEU A 100 -1.85 10.76 3.55
CA LEU A 100 -1.31 9.44 3.89
C LEU A 100 -0.99 9.34 5.38
N VAL A 101 -0.29 10.33 5.94
CA VAL A 101 0.06 10.34 7.37
C VAL A 101 -1.18 10.52 8.23
N ASN A 102 -2.13 11.35 7.82
CA ASN A 102 -3.41 11.50 8.53
C ASN A 102 -4.19 10.18 8.61
N GLN A 103 -4.16 9.34 7.59
CA GLN A 103 -4.77 8.02 7.64
C GLN A 103 -4.04 7.03 8.57
N VAL A 104 -2.71 7.12 8.68
CA VAL A 104 -1.94 6.37 9.67
C VAL A 104 -2.31 6.82 11.09
N LEU A 105 -2.34 8.13 11.33
CA LEU A 105 -2.70 8.70 12.63
C LEU A 105 -4.15 8.38 13.03
N LEU A 106 -5.08 8.34 12.07
CA LEU A 106 -6.46 7.90 12.30
C LEU A 106 -6.50 6.45 12.82
N LEU A 107 -5.73 5.54 12.23
CA LEU A 107 -5.64 4.16 12.71
C LEU A 107 -5.04 4.09 14.12
N ILE A 108 -3.97 4.82 14.39
CA ILE A 108 -3.35 4.89 15.72
C ILE A 108 -4.37 5.44 16.73
N SER A 109 -5.07 6.53 16.39
CA SER A 109 -6.09 7.15 17.24
C SER A 109 -7.31 6.26 17.48
N SER A 110 -7.53 5.24 16.64
CA SER A 110 -8.59 4.26 16.89
C SER A 110 -8.29 3.30 18.06
N VAL A 111 -7.02 3.19 18.45
CA VAL A 111 -6.53 2.31 19.53
C VAL A 111 -5.97 3.11 20.69
N VAL A 112 -5.35 4.26 20.42
CA VAL A 112 -4.72 5.14 21.42
C VAL A 112 -5.51 6.43 21.52
N LEU A 113 -6.08 6.71 22.68
CA LEU A 113 -6.82 7.93 22.99
C LEU A 113 -5.98 8.83 23.90
N VAL A 114 -5.70 10.05 23.47
CA VAL A 114 -4.96 11.05 24.25
C VAL A 114 -5.95 12.05 24.86
N GLU A 115 -5.97 12.16 26.18
CA GLU A 115 -6.88 13.04 26.89
C GLU A 115 -6.52 14.51 26.66
N GLY A 116 -7.54 15.34 26.40
CA GLY A 116 -7.36 16.77 26.20
C GLY A 116 -6.91 17.18 24.79
N VAL A 117 -6.83 16.21 23.86
CA VAL A 117 -6.46 16.45 22.47
C VAL A 117 -7.64 16.17 21.54
N ARG A 118 -7.78 16.98 20.50
CA ARG A 118 -8.76 16.71 19.46
C ARG A 118 -8.44 15.41 18.75
N GLN A 119 -9.39 14.49 18.76
CA GLN A 119 -9.29 13.19 18.09
C GLN A 119 -10.01 13.20 16.74
N PRO A 120 -9.53 12.48 15.72
CA PRO A 120 -8.24 11.79 15.66
C PRO A 120 -7.06 12.76 15.62
N LEU A 121 -5.88 12.32 16.07
CA LEU A 121 -4.64 13.06 15.88
C LEU A 121 -4.39 13.28 14.38
N ASP A 122 -3.95 14.47 14.01
CA ASP A 122 -3.52 14.77 12.64
C ASP A 122 -2.03 15.13 12.57
N SER A 123 -1.51 15.18 11.34
CA SER A 123 -0.10 15.44 11.10
C SER A 123 0.35 16.83 11.58
N SER A 124 -0.54 17.82 11.60
CA SER A 124 -0.22 19.18 12.08
C SER A 124 -0.08 19.19 13.59
N GLN A 125 -0.96 18.49 14.31
CA GLN A 125 -0.87 18.34 15.77
C GLN A 125 0.42 17.59 16.17
N LEU A 126 0.75 16.50 15.45
CA LEU A 126 1.97 15.74 15.69
C LEU A 126 3.22 16.60 15.47
N ALA A 127 3.28 17.35 14.37
CA ALA A 127 4.41 18.23 14.06
C ALA A 127 4.59 19.31 15.14
N ALA A 128 3.51 20.00 15.55
CA ALA A 128 3.55 21.00 16.61
C ALA A 128 4.01 20.42 17.96
N SER A 129 3.60 19.20 18.28
CA SER A 129 4.01 18.51 19.50
C SER A 129 5.52 18.22 19.50
N LEU A 130 6.03 17.69 18.40
CA LEU A 130 7.45 17.34 18.25
C LEU A 130 8.34 18.60 18.11
N GLU A 131 7.82 19.70 17.54
CA GLU A 131 8.54 20.98 17.48
C GLU A 131 8.84 21.53 18.87
N SER A 132 7.90 21.39 19.82
CA SER A 132 8.07 21.81 21.21
C SER A 132 9.10 20.99 21.99
N SER A 133 9.50 19.83 21.49
CA SER A 133 10.50 18.96 22.11
C SER A 133 11.89 19.59 22.05
N GLN A 134 12.60 19.57 23.20
CA GLN A 134 13.96 20.11 23.31
C GLN A 134 15.05 19.16 22.76
N ALA A 135 14.69 17.99 22.29
CA ALA A 135 15.62 16.98 21.81
C ALA A 135 16.39 17.45 20.58
N LYS A 136 17.71 17.30 20.63
CA LYS A 136 18.61 17.54 19.51
C LYS A 136 18.97 16.19 18.88
N GLY A 137 18.52 15.95 17.64
CA GLY A 137 18.81 14.72 16.91
C GLY A 137 17.63 13.76 16.83
N SER A 138 17.90 12.45 16.84
CA SER A 138 16.86 11.42 16.87
C SER A 138 16.19 11.34 18.24
N LEU A 139 14.86 11.27 18.24
CA LEU A 139 14.05 11.09 19.45
C LEU A 139 13.99 9.61 19.83
N ASN A 140 13.90 9.32 21.13
CA ASN A 140 13.51 8.00 21.60
C ASN A 140 11.98 7.91 21.80
N LEU A 141 11.46 6.71 22.03
CA LEU A 141 10.02 6.51 22.20
C LEU A 141 9.45 7.29 23.39
N LEU A 142 10.19 7.38 24.48
CA LEU A 142 9.78 8.13 25.67
C LEU A 142 9.61 9.62 25.36
N GLU A 143 10.59 10.22 24.69
CA GLU A 143 10.55 11.63 24.29
C GLU A 143 9.41 11.94 23.32
N VAL A 144 9.11 11.01 22.39
CA VAL A 144 7.95 11.14 21.47
C VAL A 144 6.64 11.14 22.24
N LEU A 145 6.50 10.24 23.19
CA LEU A 145 5.27 10.17 24.01
C LEU A 145 5.16 11.38 24.94
N GLU A 146 6.24 11.81 25.57
CA GLU A 146 6.26 13.01 26.41
C GLU A 146 5.97 14.30 25.60
N ALA A 147 6.28 14.32 24.30
CA ALA A 147 5.97 15.43 23.42
C ALA A 147 4.47 15.50 23.04
N LEU A 148 3.72 14.39 23.12
CA LEU A 148 2.30 14.40 22.80
C LEU A 148 1.54 15.33 23.75
N PRO A 149 0.64 16.17 23.21
CA PRO A 149 -0.17 17.06 24.06
C PRO A 149 -1.20 16.22 24.81
N GLY A 150 -1.37 16.48 26.11
CA GLY A 150 -2.34 15.80 26.95
C GLY A 150 -1.75 15.35 28.27
N LYS A 151 -2.60 14.92 29.19
CA LYS A 151 -2.17 14.46 30.52
C LYS A 151 -2.00 12.95 30.56
N SER A 152 -2.92 12.22 29.93
CA SER A 152 -2.92 10.76 29.89
C SER A 152 -3.23 10.24 28.50
N ALA A 153 -2.71 9.07 28.17
CA ALA A 153 -3.09 8.30 26.99
C ALA A 153 -3.66 6.94 27.42
N THR A 154 -4.77 6.56 26.82
CA THR A 154 -5.37 5.23 27.03
C THR A 154 -5.14 4.37 25.80
N VAL A 155 -4.51 3.22 25.98
CA VAL A 155 -4.39 2.17 24.95
C VAL A 155 -5.46 1.13 25.20
N ASP A 156 -6.41 1.03 24.26
CA ASP A 156 -7.51 0.09 24.31
C ASP A 156 -7.09 -1.26 23.72
N LEU A 157 -6.67 -2.19 24.57
CA LEU A 157 -6.23 -3.52 24.15
C LEU A 157 -7.36 -4.35 23.55
N GLN A 158 -8.62 -4.08 23.89
CA GLN A 158 -9.76 -4.76 23.27
C GLN A 158 -9.85 -4.39 21.78
N ARG A 159 -9.63 -3.12 21.42
CA ARG A 159 -9.59 -2.69 20.03
C ARG A 159 -8.40 -3.27 19.27
N VAL A 160 -7.26 -3.48 19.92
CA VAL A 160 -6.12 -4.21 19.33
C VAL A 160 -6.51 -5.64 18.98
N VAL A 161 -7.15 -6.36 19.91
CA VAL A 161 -7.66 -7.72 19.65
C VAL A 161 -8.66 -7.73 18.51
N PHE A 162 -9.60 -6.79 18.46
CA PHE A 162 -10.54 -6.66 17.34
C PHE A 162 -9.84 -6.41 16.00
N ALA A 163 -8.77 -5.62 15.99
CA ALA A 163 -8.00 -5.38 14.75
C ALA A 163 -7.33 -6.67 14.26
N ILE A 164 -6.77 -7.47 15.15
CA ILE A 164 -6.16 -8.78 14.83
C ILE A 164 -7.23 -9.78 14.35
N ASP A 165 -8.35 -9.89 15.05
CA ASP A 165 -9.46 -10.77 14.67
C ASP A 165 -10.04 -10.39 13.30
N ARG A 166 -10.16 -9.08 13.04
CA ARG A 166 -10.59 -8.56 11.74
C ARG A 166 -9.64 -9.00 10.63
N LEU A 167 -8.34 -8.81 10.80
CA LEU A 167 -7.34 -9.25 9.82
C LEU A 167 -7.44 -10.76 9.56
N THR A 168 -7.51 -11.57 10.62
CA THR A 168 -7.68 -13.01 10.51
C THR A 168 -8.97 -13.39 9.76
N SER A 169 -10.08 -12.71 10.04
CA SER A 169 -11.35 -12.94 9.36
C SER A 169 -11.30 -12.59 7.88
N GLN A 170 -10.57 -11.54 7.50
CA GLN A 170 -10.38 -11.10 6.12
C GLN A 170 -9.56 -12.08 5.27
N GLN A 171 -8.70 -12.88 5.90
CA GLN A 171 -7.91 -13.93 5.23
C GLN A 171 -8.62 -15.29 5.22
N ARG A 172 -9.59 -15.53 6.11
CA ARG A 172 -10.20 -16.84 6.37
C ARG A 172 -10.76 -17.51 5.11
N LEU A 173 -11.55 -16.78 4.33
CA LEU A 173 -12.18 -17.33 3.12
C LEU A 173 -11.13 -17.69 2.06
N GLY A 174 -10.11 -16.85 1.86
CA GLY A 174 -9.00 -17.15 0.97
C GLY A 174 -8.25 -18.42 1.38
N ASN A 175 -7.94 -18.56 2.67
CA ASN A 175 -7.28 -19.74 3.21
C ASN A 175 -8.13 -21.02 3.06
N GLN A 176 -9.45 -20.94 3.23
CA GLN A 176 -10.36 -22.06 2.99
C GLN A 176 -10.37 -22.49 1.52
N LEU A 177 -10.41 -21.53 0.59
CA LEU A 177 -10.44 -21.83 -0.85
C LEU A 177 -9.15 -22.50 -1.31
N VAL A 178 -7.97 -21.99 -0.92
CA VAL A 178 -6.68 -22.61 -1.29
C VAL A 178 -6.44 -23.96 -0.63
N ALA A 179 -7.15 -24.27 0.45
CA ALA A 179 -7.09 -25.58 1.10
C ALA A 179 -8.04 -26.61 0.46
N SER A 180 -9.12 -26.16 -0.20
CA SER A 180 -10.17 -27.05 -0.72
C SER A 180 -10.12 -27.27 -2.23
N LEU A 181 -9.41 -26.42 -2.97
CA LEU A 181 -9.33 -26.50 -4.43
C LEU A 181 -7.93 -26.98 -4.87
N PRO A 182 -7.83 -27.67 -6.03
CA PRO A 182 -6.54 -28.10 -6.55
C PRO A 182 -5.67 -26.92 -6.98
N ALA A 183 -4.40 -27.03 -6.71
CA ALA A 183 -3.40 -26.12 -7.26
C ALA A 183 -3.12 -26.47 -8.73
N ALA A 184 -2.72 -25.48 -9.51
CA ALA A 184 -2.26 -25.68 -10.87
C ALA A 184 -0.98 -26.52 -10.89
N GLY A 185 -0.90 -27.44 -11.84
CA GLY A 185 0.32 -28.19 -12.16
C GLY A 185 1.43 -27.29 -12.72
N ILE A 186 2.63 -27.80 -12.81
CA ILE A 186 3.81 -27.06 -13.25
C ILE A 186 4.30 -27.63 -14.57
N SER A 187 4.30 -26.79 -15.62
CA SER A 187 4.92 -27.12 -16.90
C SER A 187 6.32 -26.53 -16.99
N PRO A 188 7.36 -27.32 -17.33
CA PRO A 188 8.69 -26.79 -17.59
C PRO A 188 8.71 -25.68 -18.64
N ALA A 189 7.87 -25.77 -19.66
CA ALA A 189 7.78 -24.76 -20.73
C ALA A 189 7.37 -23.38 -20.23
N LEU A 190 6.62 -23.30 -19.11
CA LEU A 190 6.18 -22.03 -18.51
C LEU A 190 7.06 -21.61 -17.32
N SER A 191 7.60 -22.58 -16.58
CA SER A 191 8.29 -22.31 -15.31
C SER A 191 9.80 -22.18 -15.44
N GLN A 192 10.43 -22.76 -16.47
CA GLN A 192 11.85 -22.61 -16.74
C GLN A 192 12.13 -21.34 -17.56
N ALA A 193 13.34 -20.79 -17.44
CA ALA A 193 13.78 -19.71 -18.29
C ALA A 193 13.73 -20.13 -19.76
N GLY A 194 13.32 -19.23 -20.62
CA GLY A 194 13.33 -19.44 -22.07
C GLY A 194 14.75 -19.52 -22.63
N PRO A 195 14.89 -19.91 -23.92
CA PRO A 195 16.19 -20.17 -24.51
C PRO A 195 16.99 -18.92 -24.89
N LEU A 196 16.40 -17.72 -24.78
CA LEU A 196 17.01 -16.50 -25.26
C LEU A 196 17.86 -15.81 -24.19
N ALA A 197 19.07 -15.38 -24.56
CA ALA A 197 19.87 -14.47 -23.76
C ALA A 197 19.17 -13.10 -23.67
N VAL A 198 19.24 -12.45 -22.53
CA VAL A 198 18.56 -11.20 -22.27
C VAL A 198 19.53 -10.09 -21.88
N LYS A 199 19.26 -8.87 -22.34
CA LYS A 199 19.97 -7.66 -21.94
C LYS A 199 19.06 -6.73 -21.16
N ARG A 200 19.65 -6.04 -20.17
CA ARG A 200 19.03 -5.00 -19.34
C ARG A 200 19.67 -3.67 -19.65
N GLN A 201 18.88 -2.63 -19.79
CA GLN A 201 19.33 -1.25 -19.94
C GLN A 201 18.43 -0.33 -19.13
N GLU A 202 18.90 0.85 -18.79
CA GLU A 202 18.11 1.90 -18.18
C GLU A 202 18.18 3.14 -19.06
N VAL A 203 17.02 3.69 -19.41
CA VAL A 203 16.89 4.81 -20.35
C VAL A 203 16.04 5.90 -19.72
N ALA A 204 16.49 7.14 -19.82
CA ALA A 204 15.71 8.31 -19.42
C ALA A 204 14.86 8.81 -20.58
N ILE A 205 13.55 8.93 -20.40
CA ILE A 205 12.63 9.49 -21.41
C ILE A 205 12.09 10.85 -20.96
N PRO A 206 12.03 11.87 -21.84
CA PRO A 206 11.42 13.15 -21.51
C PRO A 206 9.91 12.98 -21.37
N VAL A 207 9.34 13.54 -20.31
CA VAL A 207 7.90 13.55 -20.05
C VAL A 207 7.49 14.93 -19.54
N THR A 208 6.25 15.35 -19.83
CA THR A 208 5.77 16.69 -19.46
C THR A 208 5.08 16.74 -18.10
N HIS A 209 4.63 15.60 -17.59
CA HIS A 209 3.88 15.49 -16.34
C HIS A 209 4.77 15.27 -15.11
N ARG A 210 6.07 15.11 -15.28
CA ARG A 210 7.08 15.02 -14.23
C ARG A 210 8.13 16.11 -14.38
N PRO A 211 8.71 16.62 -13.29
CA PRO A 211 9.73 17.68 -13.37
C PRO A 211 11.09 17.19 -13.91
N LYS A 212 11.32 15.88 -13.94
CA LYS A 212 12.55 15.24 -14.43
C LYS A 212 12.20 14.15 -15.44
N PRO A 213 13.12 13.78 -16.33
CA PRO A 213 12.94 12.64 -17.22
C PRO A 213 12.60 11.36 -16.42
N LEU A 214 11.70 10.56 -16.98
CA LEU A 214 11.28 9.30 -16.39
C LEU A 214 12.33 8.23 -16.67
N GLN A 215 12.83 7.56 -15.65
CA GLN A 215 13.74 6.42 -15.80
C GLN A 215 12.92 5.17 -16.13
N VAL A 216 13.32 4.45 -17.16
CA VAL A 216 12.67 3.20 -17.60
C VAL A 216 13.73 2.13 -17.72
N VAL A 217 13.59 1.06 -16.94
CA VAL A 217 14.37 -0.16 -17.13
C VAL A 217 13.77 -0.92 -18.31
N THR A 218 14.60 -1.30 -19.28
CA THR A 218 14.23 -2.15 -20.40
C THR A 218 14.91 -3.50 -20.25
N ILE A 219 14.14 -4.57 -20.40
CA ILE A 219 14.65 -5.95 -20.43
C ILE A 219 14.14 -6.60 -21.71
N GLN A 220 15.06 -7.08 -22.55
CA GLN A 220 14.70 -7.59 -23.87
C GLN A 220 15.64 -8.74 -24.27
N PRO A 221 15.21 -9.64 -25.15
CA PRO A 221 16.12 -10.63 -25.72
C PRO A 221 17.21 -9.94 -26.53
N GLU A 222 18.42 -10.46 -26.50
CA GLU A 222 19.52 -9.98 -27.35
C GLU A 222 19.22 -10.20 -28.82
N THR A 223 18.60 -11.32 -29.14
CA THR A 223 18.13 -11.72 -30.46
C THR A 223 16.81 -12.47 -30.34
N GLY A 224 16.04 -12.64 -31.41
CA GLY A 224 14.84 -13.48 -31.42
C GLY A 224 13.63 -12.86 -30.71
N SER A 225 13.51 -11.51 -30.69
CA SER A 225 12.31 -10.84 -30.17
C SER A 225 11.06 -11.29 -30.92
N ASN A 226 9.97 -11.56 -30.17
CA ASN A 226 8.65 -11.89 -30.72
C ASN A 226 7.85 -10.63 -31.13
N GLY A 227 8.43 -9.44 -31.00
CA GLY A 227 7.81 -8.17 -31.35
C GLY A 227 6.67 -7.74 -30.42
N ARG A 228 6.54 -8.31 -29.22
CA ARG A 228 5.45 -8.03 -28.25
C ARG A 228 5.98 -7.31 -27.04
N LEU A 229 5.17 -6.36 -26.52
CA LEU A 229 5.53 -5.45 -25.44
C LEU A 229 4.77 -5.79 -24.16
N VAL A 230 5.49 -5.85 -23.05
CA VAL A 230 4.96 -5.98 -21.69
C VAL A 230 5.44 -4.81 -20.84
N LEU A 231 4.58 -4.29 -19.95
CA LEU A 231 4.94 -3.27 -18.99
C LEU A 231 4.79 -3.81 -17.57
N ILE A 232 5.67 -3.38 -16.65
CA ILE A 232 5.59 -3.76 -15.24
C ILE A 232 5.66 -2.49 -14.38
N SER A 233 4.69 -2.34 -13.44
CA SER A 233 4.61 -1.23 -12.49
C SER A 233 4.87 -1.72 -11.08
N HIS A 234 5.84 -1.11 -10.39
CA HIS A 234 6.24 -1.46 -9.02
C HIS A 234 5.26 -0.94 -7.94
N GLY A 235 5.33 -1.48 -6.72
CA GLY A 235 4.54 -1.08 -5.56
C GLY A 235 4.88 0.30 -5.00
N LEU A 236 4.18 0.70 -3.93
CA LEU A 236 4.53 1.89 -3.14
C LEU A 236 5.88 1.66 -2.46
N TRP A 237 6.79 2.65 -2.56
CA TRP A 237 8.12 2.62 -1.96
C TRP A 237 8.96 1.41 -2.40
N ASP A 238 8.69 0.94 -3.61
CA ASP A 238 9.45 -0.11 -4.27
C ASP A 238 10.08 0.43 -5.56
N ASP A 239 10.85 -0.39 -6.24
CA ASP A 239 11.58 -0.04 -7.44
C ASP A 239 11.41 -1.11 -8.52
N PRO A 240 11.71 -0.81 -9.81
CA PRO A 240 11.75 -1.78 -10.89
C PRO A 240 12.57 -3.03 -10.56
N GLU A 241 13.67 -2.90 -9.82
CA GLU A 241 14.61 -3.97 -9.45
C GLU A 241 13.92 -5.14 -8.72
N SER A 242 12.88 -4.86 -7.95
CA SER A 242 12.09 -5.90 -7.26
C SER A 242 11.24 -6.75 -8.19
N PHE A 243 11.10 -6.36 -9.45
CA PHE A 243 10.26 -7.00 -10.47
C PHE A 243 11.02 -7.38 -11.74
N GLU A 244 12.32 -7.10 -11.82
CA GLU A 244 13.14 -7.40 -12.98
C GLU A 244 13.24 -8.91 -13.25
N GLY A 245 13.06 -9.77 -12.24
CA GLY A 245 12.96 -11.20 -12.41
C GLY A 245 11.76 -11.63 -13.26
N TRP A 246 10.59 -10.97 -13.08
CA TRP A 246 9.46 -11.18 -13.99
C TRP A 246 9.81 -10.75 -15.42
N GLY A 247 10.45 -9.57 -15.56
CA GLY A 247 10.90 -9.06 -16.85
C GLY A 247 11.92 -9.97 -17.52
N ARG A 248 12.90 -10.47 -16.78
CA ARG A 248 13.91 -11.41 -17.29
C ARG A 248 13.28 -12.71 -17.79
N HIS A 249 12.35 -13.27 -17.01
CA HIS A 249 11.67 -14.50 -17.40
C HIS A 249 10.90 -14.30 -18.71
N LEU A 250 10.09 -13.27 -18.81
CA LEU A 250 9.34 -12.93 -20.03
C LEU A 250 10.27 -12.65 -21.23
N ALA A 251 11.35 -11.90 -21.00
CA ALA A 251 12.30 -11.59 -22.07
C ALA A 251 13.05 -12.82 -22.59
N SER A 252 13.34 -13.81 -21.73
CA SER A 252 13.94 -15.08 -22.16
C SER A 252 13.02 -15.88 -23.09
N HIS A 253 11.70 -15.59 -23.07
CA HIS A 253 10.69 -16.12 -23.99
C HIS A 253 10.36 -15.18 -25.17
N GLY A 254 11.16 -14.15 -25.38
CA GLY A 254 11.09 -13.28 -26.56
C GLY A 254 10.36 -11.94 -26.38
N TYR A 255 9.79 -11.67 -25.22
CA TYR A 255 9.08 -10.43 -24.93
C TYR A 255 10.05 -9.24 -24.70
N THR A 256 9.67 -8.06 -25.10
CA THR A 256 10.31 -6.81 -24.66
C THR A 256 9.55 -6.30 -23.43
N VAL A 257 10.27 -5.98 -22.37
CA VAL A 257 9.65 -5.57 -21.09
C VAL A 257 10.15 -4.19 -20.68
N LEU A 258 9.22 -3.32 -20.29
CA LEU A 258 9.50 -1.97 -19.77
C LEU A 258 9.05 -1.90 -18.30
N LEU A 259 9.92 -1.36 -17.46
CA LEU A 259 9.63 -1.11 -16.05
C LEU A 259 9.92 0.36 -15.73
N PRO A 260 8.92 1.25 -15.85
CA PRO A 260 9.08 2.65 -15.44
C PRO A 260 9.29 2.76 -13.93
N ARG A 261 10.24 3.62 -13.51
CA ARG A 261 10.36 4.07 -12.13
C ARG A 261 9.35 5.20 -11.90
N HIS A 262 8.56 5.12 -10.84
CA HIS A 262 7.54 6.11 -10.52
C HIS A 262 8.04 7.12 -9.48
N PRO A 263 8.55 8.30 -9.88
CA PRO A 263 9.04 9.31 -8.95
C PRO A 263 7.93 9.79 -8.00
N GLY A 264 8.27 9.99 -6.72
CA GLY A 264 7.30 10.40 -5.70
C GLY A 264 6.66 9.24 -4.92
N SER A 265 6.84 8.00 -5.39
CA SER A 265 6.36 6.78 -4.71
C SER A 265 7.31 5.60 -4.86
N ASP A 266 8.54 5.84 -5.27
CA ASP A 266 9.64 4.89 -5.39
C ASP A 266 10.45 4.78 -4.07
N LYS A 267 11.46 3.93 -4.07
CA LYS A 267 12.34 3.71 -2.92
C LYS A 267 13.18 4.93 -2.58
N SER A 268 13.56 5.74 -3.57
CA SER A 268 14.33 6.96 -3.35
C SER A 268 13.48 8.01 -2.61
N GLN A 269 12.21 8.13 -2.96
CA GLN A 269 11.26 8.97 -2.24
C GLN A 269 11.05 8.49 -0.80
N GLN A 270 10.92 7.17 -0.57
CA GLN A 270 10.84 6.61 0.78
C GLN A 270 12.04 6.99 1.63
N GLN A 271 13.25 6.82 1.10
CA GLN A 271 14.50 7.14 1.82
C GLN A 271 14.60 8.63 2.15
N ALA A 272 14.29 9.49 1.18
CA ALA A 272 14.28 10.93 1.36
C ALA A 272 13.19 11.39 2.35
N MET A 273 12.01 10.78 2.33
CA MET A 273 10.94 11.00 3.29
C MET A 273 11.37 10.58 4.71
N LEU A 274 11.89 9.37 4.87
CA LEU A 274 12.33 8.86 6.17
C LEU A 274 13.51 9.66 6.76
N SER A 275 14.29 10.33 5.91
CA SER A 275 15.34 11.28 6.34
C SER A 275 14.83 12.71 6.56
N GLY A 276 13.51 12.96 6.44
CA GLY A 276 12.89 14.27 6.64
C GLY A 276 13.19 15.30 5.55
N GLN A 277 13.62 14.85 4.35
CA GLN A 277 14.00 15.74 3.25
C GLN A 277 12.83 16.09 2.31
N VAL A 278 11.88 15.18 2.18
CA VAL A 278 10.72 15.35 1.29
C VAL A 278 9.42 14.90 1.98
N PRO A 279 8.27 15.45 1.58
CA PRO A 279 6.98 15.03 2.11
C PRO A 279 6.63 13.59 1.68
N PRO A 280 5.66 12.94 2.36
CA PRO A 280 5.06 11.69 1.94
C PRO A 280 4.48 11.75 0.52
N PRO A 281 4.22 10.58 -0.13
CA PRO A 281 3.58 10.51 -1.43
C PRO A 281 2.30 11.33 -1.50
N LYS A 282 2.09 12.01 -2.61
CA LYS A 282 0.96 12.91 -2.82
C LYS A 282 -0.22 12.19 -3.48
N PRO A 283 -1.46 12.65 -3.25
CA PRO A 283 -2.65 12.08 -3.90
C PRO A 283 -2.60 12.05 -5.42
N GLU A 284 -1.89 13.01 -6.04
CA GLU A 284 -1.75 13.14 -7.49
C GLU A 284 -1.01 11.97 -8.12
N ASP A 285 -0.20 11.23 -7.37
CA ASP A 285 0.49 10.04 -7.86
C ASP A 285 -0.47 8.97 -8.39
N LEU A 286 -1.72 8.91 -7.88
CA LEU A 286 -2.76 8.04 -8.44
C LEU A 286 -3.00 8.31 -9.94
N ARG A 287 -2.83 9.56 -10.39
CA ARG A 287 -2.95 9.96 -11.79
C ARG A 287 -1.62 9.90 -12.53
N LEU A 288 -0.52 10.24 -11.87
CA LEU A 288 0.78 10.38 -12.52
C LEU A 288 1.38 9.01 -12.92
N ARG A 289 1.13 7.95 -12.14
CA ARG A 289 1.67 6.62 -12.46
C ARG A 289 1.11 6.00 -13.74
N PRO A 290 -0.21 6.00 -14.03
CA PRO A 290 -0.70 5.61 -15.35
C PRO A 290 -0.11 6.44 -16.49
N MET A 291 0.12 7.76 -16.28
CA MET A 291 0.78 8.61 -17.27
C MET A 291 2.24 8.20 -17.53
N ASP A 292 2.98 7.80 -16.48
CA ASP A 292 4.33 7.25 -16.63
C ASP A 292 4.31 6.00 -17.52
N MET A 293 3.36 5.09 -17.29
CA MET A 293 3.20 3.87 -18.09
C MET A 293 2.85 4.16 -19.54
N THR A 294 1.88 5.05 -19.78
CA THR A 294 1.50 5.49 -21.13
C THR A 294 2.69 6.14 -21.86
N SER A 295 3.45 6.99 -21.18
CA SER A 295 4.65 7.62 -21.76
C SER A 295 5.74 6.62 -22.14
N ALA A 296 5.88 5.51 -21.38
CA ALA A 296 6.80 4.44 -21.76
C ALA A 296 6.34 3.71 -23.02
N ILE A 297 5.03 3.50 -23.22
CA ILE A 297 4.50 2.94 -24.47
C ILE A 297 4.72 3.91 -25.64
N ASP A 298 4.50 5.21 -25.44
CA ASP A 298 4.71 6.25 -26.45
C ASP A 298 6.19 6.33 -26.88
N ALA A 299 7.11 6.26 -25.90
CA ALA A 299 8.53 6.25 -26.17
C ALA A 299 8.98 4.98 -26.94
N ALA A 300 8.37 3.84 -26.64
CA ALA A 300 8.58 2.60 -27.40
C ALA A 300 8.07 2.74 -28.84
N ALA A 301 6.87 3.30 -29.03
CA ALA A 301 6.29 3.57 -30.35
C ALA A 301 7.13 4.54 -31.20
N ALA A 302 7.72 5.54 -30.54
CA ALA A 302 8.60 6.54 -31.18
C ALA A 302 10.02 6.01 -31.48
N GLY A 303 10.36 4.77 -31.02
CA GLY A 303 11.69 4.19 -31.21
C GLY A 303 12.78 4.81 -30.33
N SER A 304 12.43 5.59 -29.31
CA SER A 304 13.38 6.36 -28.48
C SER A 304 14.07 5.54 -27.38
N LEU A 305 13.70 4.26 -27.20
CA LEU A 305 14.22 3.39 -26.14
C LEU A 305 15.30 2.39 -26.63
N GLY A 306 15.72 2.45 -27.89
CA GLY A 306 16.68 1.50 -28.45
C GLY A 306 16.19 0.04 -28.45
N LEU A 307 14.89 -0.15 -28.64
CA LEU A 307 14.21 -1.44 -28.64
C LEU A 307 14.33 -2.12 -30.03
N PRO A 308 14.04 -3.44 -30.13
CA PRO A 308 14.07 -4.17 -31.41
C PRO A 308 13.15 -3.52 -32.45
N SER A 309 13.58 -3.53 -33.71
CA SER A 309 12.72 -3.13 -34.83
C SER A 309 11.52 -4.07 -34.97
N GLY A 310 10.35 -3.53 -35.32
CA GLY A 310 9.12 -4.30 -35.48
C GLY A 310 8.37 -4.58 -34.17
N LEU A 311 8.74 -3.91 -33.06
CA LEU A 311 8.01 -3.99 -31.82
C LEU A 311 6.59 -3.39 -31.97
N ARG A 312 5.56 -4.15 -31.63
CA ARG A 312 4.18 -3.73 -31.70
C ARG A 312 3.77 -3.07 -30.38
N THR A 313 3.31 -1.83 -30.47
CA THR A 313 2.86 -1.03 -29.31
C THR A 313 1.36 -0.76 -29.30
N ASP A 314 0.64 -1.27 -30.32
CA ASP A 314 -0.82 -1.18 -30.45
C ASP A 314 -1.60 -2.18 -29.57
N ALA A 315 -0.90 -3.20 -29.08
CA ALA A 315 -1.43 -4.17 -28.14
C ALA A 315 -0.33 -4.55 -27.13
N VAL A 316 -0.57 -4.26 -25.86
CA VAL A 316 0.37 -4.50 -24.77
C VAL A 316 -0.30 -5.23 -23.61
N VAL A 317 0.50 -5.96 -22.83
CA VAL A 317 0.11 -6.53 -21.55
C VAL A 317 0.80 -5.72 -20.45
N ALA A 318 0.06 -5.33 -19.39
CA ALA A 318 0.64 -4.63 -18.27
C ALA A 318 0.49 -5.45 -16.98
N MET A 319 1.50 -5.39 -16.12
CA MET A 319 1.56 -6.11 -14.86
C MET A 319 1.93 -5.15 -13.74
N GLY A 320 1.46 -5.43 -12.53
CA GLY A 320 1.87 -4.63 -11.38
C GLY A 320 1.55 -5.32 -10.07
N GLN A 321 2.23 -4.87 -9.02
CA GLN A 321 2.02 -5.37 -7.66
C GLN A 321 1.66 -4.20 -6.75
N SER A 322 0.75 -4.43 -5.78
CA SER A 322 0.33 -3.41 -4.81
C SER A 322 -0.17 -2.14 -5.53
N TYR A 323 0.40 -0.98 -5.26
CA TYR A 323 0.05 0.26 -5.95
C TYR A 323 0.27 0.15 -7.49
N GLY A 324 1.28 -0.61 -7.93
CA GLY A 324 1.46 -0.92 -9.35
C GLY A 324 0.30 -1.72 -9.95
N ALA A 325 -0.32 -2.61 -9.16
CA ALA A 325 -1.50 -3.34 -9.58
C ALA A 325 -2.72 -2.40 -9.73
N THR A 326 -2.91 -1.44 -8.82
CA THR A 326 -3.91 -0.37 -8.98
C THR A 326 -3.66 0.44 -10.26
N THR A 327 -2.39 0.77 -10.54
CA THR A 327 -1.99 1.49 -11.77
C THR A 327 -2.37 0.74 -13.05
N VAL A 328 -2.10 -0.56 -13.12
CA VAL A 328 -2.43 -1.33 -14.34
C VAL A 328 -3.94 -1.58 -14.49
N LEU A 329 -4.70 -1.65 -13.39
CA LEU A 329 -6.16 -1.68 -13.44
C LEU A 329 -6.73 -0.38 -14.05
N GLN A 330 -6.17 0.79 -13.71
CA GLN A 330 -6.54 2.08 -14.33
C GLN A 330 -6.27 2.06 -15.83
N LEU A 331 -5.10 1.58 -16.25
CA LEU A 331 -4.76 1.45 -17.68
C LEU A 331 -5.71 0.51 -18.43
N ALA A 332 -6.19 -0.55 -17.79
CA ALA A 332 -7.16 -1.47 -18.34
C ALA A 332 -8.60 -0.89 -18.42
N GLY A 333 -8.84 0.29 -17.86
CA GLY A 333 -10.12 0.98 -17.92
C GLY A 333 -10.86 1.12 -16.59
N ALA A 334 -10.33 0.59 -15.49
CA ALA A 334 -10.93 0.85 -14.18
C ALA A 334 -10.82 2.33 -13.82
N ARG A 335 -11.95 2.93 -13.42
CA ARG A 335 -12.01 4.36 -13.10
C ARG A 335 -12.10 4.55 -11.60
N PRO A 336 -11.06 5.11 -10.96
CA PRO A 336 -11.13 5.48 -9.56
C PRO A 336 -12.26 6.48 -9.30
N SER A 337 -12.88 6.38 -8.12
CA SER A 337 -13.97 7.26 -7.70
C SER A 337 -13.81 7.64 -6.24
N ALA A 338 -14.09 8.90 -5.89
CA ALA A 338 -14.09 9.38 -4.53
C ALA A 338 -15.34 8.94 -3.73
N ALA A 339 -16.33 8.31 -4.34
CA ALA A 339 -17.62 8.03 -3.69
C ALA A 339 -17.50 7.11 -2.47
N LEU A 340 -16.82 5.95 -2.62
CA LEU A 340 -16.58 5.02 -1.52
C LEU A 340 -15.56 5.57 -0.53
N LEU A 341 -14.55 6.31 -1.00
CA LEU A 341 -13.57 6.97 -0.16
C LEU A 341 -14.24 7.97 0.80
N LYS A 342 -15.11 8.85 0.29
CA LYS A 342 -15.89 9.81 1.11
C LYS A 342 -16.77 9.12 2.14
N ARG A 343 -17.27 7.94 1.82
CA ARG A 343 -18.18 7.21 2.69
C ARG A 343 -17.48 6.44 3.80
N PHE A 344 -16.29 5.90 3.55
CA PHE A 344 -15.72 4.88 4.43
C PHE A 344 -14.35 5.25 5.03
N CYS A 345 -13.66 6.27 4.51
CA CYS A 345 -12.29 6.56 4.97
C CYS A 345 -12.20 6.96 6.44
N ASP A 346 -13.24 7.57 7.00
CA ASP A 346 -13.29 7.95 8.42
C ASP A 346 -13.91 6.86 9.33
N ASP A 347 -14.48 5.79 8.74
CA ASP A 347 -15.09 4.70 9.49
C ASP A 347 -14.03 3.70 9.96
N VAL A 348 -13.47 3.93 11.14
CA VAL A 348 -12.46 3.05 11.77
C VAL A 348 -13.05 1.74 12.27
N THR A 349 -14.38 1.64 12.40
CA THR A 349 -15.08 0.47 12.91
C THR A 349 -15.48 -0.52 11.81
N ASN A 350 -15.37 -0.13 10.55
CA ASN A 350 -15.78 -0.93 9.41
C ASN A 350 -15.05 -2.29 9.40
N PRO A 351 -15.78 -3.41 9.33
CA PRO A 351 -15.17 -4.74 9.35
C PRO A 351 -14.32 -5.06 8.11
N ALA A 352 -14.54 -4.34 6.98
CA ALA A 352 -13.72 -4.48 5.78
C ALA A 352 -12.42 -3.65 5.85
N ARG A 353 -12.31 -2.70 6.82
CA ARG A 353 -11.14 -1.85 6.94
C ARG A 353 -9.89 -2.67 7.13
N ASN A 354 -8.87 -2.40 6.33
CA ASN A 354 -7.58 -3.07 6.32
C ASN A 354 -6.45 -2.07 6.09
N VAL A 355 -5.21 -2.52 6.12
CA VAL A 355 -4.03 -1.66 6.01
C VAL A 355 -3.99 -0.91 4.66
N SER A 356 -4.46 -1.53 3.58
CA SER A 356 -4.45 -0.90 2.25
C SER A 356 -5.32 0.35 2.17
N TRP A 357 -6.30 0.51 3.07
CA TRP A 357 -7.14 1.71 3.13
C TRP A 357 -6.35 2.97 3.46
N VAL A 358 -5.22 2.86 4.17
CA VAL A 358 -4.32 3.99 4.40
C VAL A 358 -3.90 4.62 3.07
N LEU A 359 -3.47 3.80 2.13
CA LEU A 359 -3.10 4.27 0.79
C LEU A 359 -4.32 4.70 -0.02
N GLN A 360 -5.38 3.88 -0.06
CA GLN A 360 -6.59 4.20 -0.86
C GLN A 360 -7.21 5.53 -0.41
N CYS A 361 -7.37 5.74 0.89
CA CYS A 361 -7.96 6.96 1.45
C CYS A 361 -7.08 8.20 1.25
N SER A 362 -5.77 8.04 1.14
CA SER A 362 -4.87 9.15 0.82
C SER A 362 -5.16 9.78 -0.54
N PHE A 363 -5.84 9.06 -1.44
CA PHE A 363 -6.16 9.51 -2.80
C PHE A 363 -7.50 10.26 -2.90
N LEU A 364 -8.21 10.52 -1.80
CA LEU A 364 -9.55 11.10 -1.80
C LEU A 364 -9.68 12.36 -2.69
N SER A 365 -8.69 13.24 -2.66
CA SER A 365 -8.72 14.51 -3.41
C SER A 365 -8.45 14.36 -4.92
N SER A 366 -7.88 13.24 -5.38
CA SER A 366 -7.47 13.04 -6.78
C SER A 366 -8.19 11.88 -7.48
N ALA A 367 -8.96 11.06 -6.75
CA ALA A 367 -9.55 9.84 -7.30
C ALA A 367 -10.44 10.10 -8.55
N ASP A 368 -11.33 11.10 -8.48
CA ASP A 368 -12.25 11.42 -9.59
C ASP A 368 -11.53 11.91 -10.86
N GLN A 369 -10.24 12.28 -10.77
CA GLN A 369 -9.42 12.79 -11.88
C GLN A 369 -8.44 11.74 -12.44
N ALA A 370 -8.43 10.53 -11.87
CA ALA A 370 -7.42 9.51 -12.16
C ALA A 370 -7.92 8.39 -13.09
N GLY A 371 -8.99 8.60 -13.82
CA GLY A 371 -9.51 7.67 -14.84
C GLY A 371 -8.70 7.76 -16.13
N LEU A 372 -7.59 7.03 -16.24
CA LEU A 372 -6.60 7.11 -17.31
C LEU A 372 -6.42 5.74 -17.99
N ALA A 373 -7.42 5.33 -18.77
CA ALA A 373 -7.34 4.13 -19.59
C ALA A 373 -6.41 4.33 -20.79
N ASP A 374 -5.62 3.31 -21.14
CA ASP A 374 -4.87 3.26 -22.39
C ASP A 374 -5.44 2.13 -23.28
N PRO A 375 -6.04 2.42 -24.43
CA PRO A 375 -6.70 1.43 -25.26
C PRO A 375 -5.73 0.39 -25.85
N ARG A 376 -4.44 0.62 -25.79
CA ARG A 376 -3.40 -0.34 -26.19
C ARG A 376 -3.23 -1.46 -25.16
N VAL A 377 -3.61 -1.24 -23.90
CA VAL A 377 -3.55 -2.25 -22.84
C VAL A 377 -4.70 -3.23 -23.00
N LYS A 378 -4.43 -4.45 -23.47
CA LYS A 378 -5.43 -5.48 -23.78
C LYS A 378 -5.66 -6.46 -22.63
N ALA A 379 -4.64 -6.69 -21.82
CA ALA A 379 -4.75 -7.54 -20.64
C ALA A 379 -3.79 -7.05 -19.54
N VAL A 380 -4.16 -7.31 -18.30
CA VAL A 380 -3.34 -6.93 -17.15
C VAL A 380 -3.23 -8.07 -16.14
N VAL A 381 -2.11 -8.08 -15.39
CA VAL A 381 -1.94 -8.87 -14.18
C VAL A 381 -1.85 -7.92 -12.99
N ALA A 382 -2.82 -7.97 -12.10
CA ALA A 382 -2.89 -7.16 -10.89
C ALA A 382 -2.62 -8.03 -9.66
N VAL A 383 -1.41 -7.91 -9.09
CA VAL A 383 -0.99 -8.69 -7.92
C VAL A 383 -1.21 -7.88 -6.65
N SER A 384 -2.08 -8.35 -5.76
CA SER A 384 -2.42 -7.71 -4.48
C SER A 384 -2.79 -6.21 -4.62
N PRO A 385 -3.78 -5.83 -5.47
CA PRO A 385 -4.15 -4.43 -5.68
C PRO A 385 -4.92 -3.85 -4.49
N PRO A 386 -4.53 -2.71 -3.92
CA PRO A 386 -5.40 -1.87 -3.10
C PRO A 386 -6.52 -1.30 -3.99
N MET A 387 -7.77 -1.78 -3.87
CA MET A 387 -8.80 -1.48 -4.86
C MET A 387 -10.22 -1.31 -4.33
N SER A 388 -10.54 -1.86 -3.16
CA SER A 388 -11.94 -1.99 -2.69
C SER A 388 -12.67 -0.67 -2.52
N LEU A 389 -11.96 0.42 -2.20
CA LEU A 389 -12.53 1.77 -2.08
C LEU A 389 -12.34 2.63 -3.34
N LEU A 390 -11.41 2.28 -4.21
CA LEU A 390 -11.11 3.06 -5.41
C LEU A 390 -12.03 2.69 -6.58
N PHE A 391 -12.37 1.41 -6.73
CA PHE A 391 -13.10 0.90 -7.89
C PHE A 391 -14.45 0.31 -7.48
N ASP A 392 -15.52 0.94 -7.89
CA ASP A 392 -16.88 0.46 -7.73
C ASP A 392 -17.33 -0.46 -8.88
N GLN A 393 -18.57 -0.89 -8.86
CA GLN A 393 -19.12 -1.72 -9.93
C GLN A 393 -19.21 -1.01 -11.30
N GLY A 394 -19.28 0.31 -11.31
CA GLY A 394 -19.23 1.11 -12.53
C GLY A 394 -17.86 1.01 -13.19
N SER A 395 -16.79 0.99 -12.38
CA SER A 395 -15.42 0.79 -12.84
C SER A 395 -15.24 -0.55 -13.55
N ALA A 396 -15.79 -1.65 -13.01
CA ALA A 396 -15.71 -2.97 -13.64
C ALA A 396 -16.37 -3.01 -15.04
N ARG A 397 -17.47 -2.29 -15.23
CA ARG A 397 -18.16 -2.18 -16.54
C ARG A 397 -17.36 -1.37 -17.57
N ALA A 398 -16.52 -0.46 -17.12
CA ALA A 398 -15.71 0.39 -17.99
C ALA A 398 -14.42 -0.27 -18.47
N MET A 399 -14.09 -1.48 -17.96
CA MET A 399 -12.87 -2.19 -18.31
C MET A 399 -12.81 -2.53 -19.79
N GLY A 400 -11.74 -2.10 -20.46
CA GLY A 400 -11.43 -2.45 -21.85
C GLY A 400 -10.39 -3.58 -21.96
N GLY A 401 -9.66 -3.86 -20.88
CA GLY A 401 -8.67 -4.93 -20.80
C GLY A 401 -9.10 -6.08 -19.89
N ARG A 402 -8.62 -7.30 -20.20
CA ARG A 402 -8.85 -8.50 -19.37
C ARG A 402 -7.96 -8.47 -18.14
N VAL A 403 -8.48 -8.91 -17.01
CA VAL A 403 -7.76 -8.91 -15.73
C VAL A 403 -7.49 -10.33 -15.25
N LEU A 404 -6.24 -10.60 -14.93
CA LEU A 404 -5.83 -11.63 -13.99
C LEU A 404 -5.50 -10.94 -12.67
N LEU A 405 -6.32 -11.17 -11.66
CA LEU A 405 -6.04 -10.73 -10.31
C LEU A 405 -5.34 -11.86 -9.57
N VAL A 406 -4.22 -11.56 -8.89
CA VAL A 406 -3.50 -12.50 -8.02
C VAL A 406 -3.49 -11.95 -6.62
N SER A 407 -3.78 -12.77 -5.61
CA SER A 407 -3.75 -12.35 -4.21
C SER A 407 -3.12 -13.44 -3.33
N GLY A 408 -2.31 -13.03 -2.37
CA GLY A 408 -1.74 -13.94 -1.38
C GLY A 408 -2.76 -14.32 -0.30
N SER A 409 -2.84 -15.59 0.07
CA SER A 409 -3.78 -16.05 1.09
C SER A 409 -3.42 -15.57 2.50
N ARG A 410 -2.17 -15.14 2.72
CA ARG A 410 -1.66 -14.54 3.97
C ARG A 410 -1.29 -13.07 3.83
N ASP A 411 -1.70 -12.41 2.75
CA ASP A 411 -1.48 -10.98 2.59
C ASP A 411 -2.23 -10.21 3.69
N TRP A 412 -1.49 -9.54 4.56
CA TRP A 412 -2.03 -8.77 5.66
C TRP A 412 -2.09 -7.27 5.35
N VAL A 413 -1.41 -6.82 4.30
CA VAL A 413 -1.43 -5.43 3.80
C VAL A 413 -2.65 -5.21 2.92
N VAL A 414 -2.87 -6.14 1.97
CA VAL A 414 -3.97 -6.15 1.00
C VAL A 414 -4.70 -7.48 1.10
N PRO A 415 -5.52 -7.70 2.15
CA PRO A 415 -6.12 -8.99 2.44
C PRO A 415 -7.03 -9.49 1.32
N SER A 416 -6.91 -10.78 0.99
CA SER A 416 -7.61 -11.40 -0.13
C SER A 416 -9.14 -11.27 -0.06
N GLY A 417 -9.74 -11.30 1.13
CA GLY A 417 -11.20 -11.21 1.32
C GLY A 417 -11.78 -9.92 0.74
N PRO A 418 -11.49 -8.75 1.35
CA PRO A 418 -12.04 -7.47 0.92
C PRO A 418 -11.45 -6.95 -0.40
N GLU A 419 -10.17 -7.22 -0.69
CA GLU A 419 -9.45 -6.59 -1.80
C GLU A 419 -9.41 -7.46 -3.08
N ALA A 420 -9.77 -8.74 -3.02
CA ALA A 420 -9.76 -9.62 -4.18
C ALA A 420 -11.06 -10.43 -4.33
N LEU A 421 -11.41 -11.25 -3.33
CA LEU A 421 -12.54 -12.18 -3.41
C LEU A 421 -13.86 -11.45 -3.61
N ARG A 422 -14.12 -10.43 -2.79
CA ARG A 422 -15.39 -9.70 -2.85
C ARG A 422 -15.54 -8.89 -4.14
N PRO A 423 -14.60 -8.02 -4.56
CA PRO A 423 -14.72 -7.27 -5.81
C PRO A 423 -14.87 -8.19 -7.01
N MET A 424 -14.09 -9.28 -7.10
CA MET A 424 -14.17 -10.22 -8.21
C MET A 424 -15.46 -11.04 -8.22
N ALA A 425 -16.00 -11.40 -7.04
CA ALA A 425 -17.30 -12.08 -6.97
C ALA A 425 -18.45 -11.16 -7.41
N MET A 426 -18.39 -9.88 -7.05
CA MET A 426 -19.38 -8.89 -7.50
C MET A 426 -19.26 -8.64 -9.02
N GLU A 427 -18.06 -8.55 -9.55
CA GLU A 427 -17.80 -8.46 -10.97
C GLU A 427 -18.37 -9.67 -11.72
N ALA A 428 -18.04 -10.89 -11.30
CA ALA A 428 -18.48 -12.13 -11.92
C ALA A 428 -20.03 -12.29 -11.95
N ARG A 429 -20.74 -11.76 -10.93
CA ARG A 429 -22.20 -11.80 -10.85
C ARG A 429 -22.87 -10.73 -11.70
N ASN A 430 -22.32 -9.53 -11.73
CA ASN A 430 -22.99 -8.32 -12.22
C ASN A 430 -22.54 -7.88 -13.62
N VAL A 431 -21.33 -8.28 -14.04
CA VAL A 431 -20.70 -7.86 -15.29
C VAL A 431 -20.31 -9.08 -16.14
N GLY A 432 -19.55 -10.00 -15.56
CA GLY A 432 -19.09 -11.21 -16.25
C GLY A 432 -18.09 -10.94 -17.36
N GLY A 433 -17.08 -10.09 -17.10
CA GLY A 433 -16.06 -9.70 -18.09
C GLY A 433 -15.06 -10.79 -18.46
N GLY A 434 -15.20 -12.02 -17.93
CA GLY A 434 -14.27 -13.12 -18.16
C GLY A 434 -12.91 -12.94 -17.48
N HIS A 435 -12.84 -12.11 -16.46
CA HIS A 435 -11.65 -11.92 -15.62
C HIS A 435 -11.35 -13.17 -14.79
N ARG A 436 -10.10 -13.30 -14.30
CA ARG A 436 -9.65 -14.47 -13.53
C ARG A 436 -9.12 -14.05 -12.18
N LEU A 437 -9.27 -14.92 -11.18
CA LEU A 437 -8.70 -14.75 -9.85
C LEU A 437 -7.91 -15.98 -9.44
N VAL A 438 -6.63 -15.79 -9.18
CA VAL A 438 -5.71 -16.81 -8.66
C VAL A 438 -5.29 -16.44 -7.25
N LEU A 439 -5.39 -17.37 -6.32
CA LEU A 439 -4.85 -17.24 -4.97
C LEU A 439 -3.51 -17.99 -4.87
N ALA A 440 -2.51 -17.31 -4.30
CA ALA A 440 -1.23 -17.91 -3.92
C ALA A 440 -1.33 -18.40 -2.47
N LYS A 441 -1.30 -19.72 -2.27
CA LYS A 441 -1.34 -20.32 -0.94
C LYS A 441 -0.06 -19.95 -0.19
N ASP A 442 -0.21 -19.45 1.05
CA ASP A 442 0.88 -18.93 1.88
C ASP A 442 1.62 -17.71 1.29
N GLY A 443 1.13 -17.15 0.17
CA GLY A 443 1.60 -15.90 -0.37
C GLY A 443 1.27 -14.73 0.56
N ASP A 444 2.25 -13.85 0.79
CA ASP A 444 2.09 -12.58 1.49
C ASP A 444 2.30 -11.40 0.53
N HIS A 445 2.27 -10.17 1.06
CA HIS A 445 2.40 -8.97 0.24
C HIS A 445 3.77 -8.84 -0.45
N PHE A 446 4.81 -9.48 0.06
CA PHE A 446 6.19 -9.23 -0.33
C PHE A 446 6.86 -10.42 -1.03
N ASN A 447 6.41 -11.65 -0.82
CA ASN A 447 7.04 -12.85 -1.36
C ASN A 447 6.60 -13.19 -2.81
N LEU A 448 5.70 -12.38 -3.40
CA LEU A 448 5.24 -12.52 -4.78
C LEU A 448 6.12 -11.79 -5.81
N ARG A 449 7.12 -11.03 -5.34
CA ARG A 449 8.08 -10.29 -6.18
C ARG A 449 9.27 -11.16 -6.58
N SER A 450 10.06 -10.70 -7.54
CA SER A 450 11.31 -11.38 -7.92
C SER A 450 12.33 -10.41 -8.48
N HIS A 451 13.49 -10.36 -7.88
CA HIS A 451 14.66 -9.65 -8.43
C HIS A 451 15.22 -10.39 -9.65
N PHE A 452 15.99 -9.67 -10.49
CA PHE A 452 16.54 -10.16 -11.74
C PHE A 452 17.24 -11.53 -11.59
N GLU A 453 18.07 -11.68 -10.57
CA GLU A 453 18.86 -12.89 -10.30
C GLU A 453 18.00 -14.10 -9.87
N ASN A 454 16.77 -13.88 -9.44
CA ASN A 454 15.92 -14.93 -8.85
C ASN A 454 15.04 -15.67 -9.87
N GLY A 455 15.29 -15.52 -11.17
CA GLY A 455 14.68 -16.36 -12.20
C GLY A 455 13.16 -16.23 -12.34
N GLY A 456 12.57 -15.08 -11.98
CA GLY A 456 11.14 -14.78 -12.19
C GLY A 456 10.23 -15.07 -10.99
N GLY A 457 10.71 -15.73 -9.94
CA GLY A 457 9.95 -16.01 -8.73
C GLY A 457 8.75 -16.94 -8.94
N ALA A 458 7.89 -17.02 -7.95
CA ALA A 458 6.76 -17.96 -7.93
C ALA A 458 5.70 -17.69 -9.00
N LEU A 459 5.56 -16.46 -9.47
CA LEU A 459 4.53 -16.11 -10.46
C LEU A 459 4.98 -16.31 -11.91
N ARG A 460 6.26 -16.63 -12.19
CA ARG A 460 6.84 -16.65 -13.54
C ARG A 460 6.02 -17.43 -14.57
N GLY A 461 5.59 -18.65 -14.23
CA GLY A 461 4.80 -19.49 -15.14
C GLY A 461 3.40 -18.92 -15.40
N LEU A 462 2.76 -18.38 -14.36
CA LEU A 462 1.46 -17.74 -14.45
C LEU A 462 1.52 -16.47 -15.31
N LEU A 463 2.53 -15.63 -15.10
CA LEU A 463 2.74 -14.39 -15.87
C LEU A 463 2.97 -14.68 -17.35
N LEU A 464 3.80 -15.67 -17.66
CA LEU A 464 4.06 -16.10 -19.04
C LEU A 464 2.80 -16.66 -19.69
N ALA A 465 2.11 -17.60 -19.03
CA ALA A 465 0.90 -18.22 -19.56
C ALA A 465 -0.21 -17.20 -19.87
N TRP A 466 -0.43 -16.22 -18.96
CA TRP A 466 -1.41 -15.15 -19.19
C TRP A 466 -1.00 -14.24 -20.36
N THR A 467 0.27 -13.91 -20.44
CA THR A 467 0.83 -13.06 -21.52
C THR A 467 0.69 -13.72 -22.87
N ASP A 468 1.08 -15.01 -22.97
CA ASP A 468 0.94 -15.81 -24.19
C ASP A 468 -0.53 -15.88 -24.64
N GLY A 469 -1.44 -16.18 -23.72
CA GLY A 469 -2.88 -16.25 -24.01
C GLY A 469 -3.47 -14.91 -24.44
N ALA A 470 -3.08 -13.81 -23.82
CA ALA A 470 -3.54 -12.47 -24.18
C ALA A 470 -3.13 -12.08 -25.61
N PHE A 471 -1.88 -12.33 -25.97
CA PHE A 471 -1.40 -12.04 -27.33
C PHE A 471 -1.93 -13.03 -28.38
N ALA A 472 -2.16 -14.28 -28.01
CA ALA A 472 -2.75 -15.26 -28.92
C ALA A 472 -4.21 -14.95 -29.21
N ALA A 473 -4.97 -14.48 -28.24
CA ALA A 473 -6.38 -14.11 -28.40
C ALA A 473 -6.55 -12.81 -29.23
N GLY A 474 -5.56 -11.92 -29.25
CA GLY A 474 -5.62 -10.67 -30.03
C GLY A 474 -6.86 -9.83 -29.70
N ALA A 475 -7.70 -9.52 -30.69
CA ALA A 475 -8.93 -8.76 -30.51
C ALA A 475 -9.96 -9.50 -29.61
N ALA A 476 -9.95 -10.82 -29.56
CA ALA A 476 -10.82 -11.63 -28.72
C ALA A 476 -10.40 -11.60 -27.22
N ALA A 477 -9.27 -10.96 -26.89
CA ALA A 477 -8.90 -10.69 -25.50
C ALA A 477 -9.82 -9.67 -24.81
N ALA A 478 -10.68 -8.96 -25.53
CA ALA A 478 -11.61 -8.00 -24.92
C ALA A 478 -12.49 -8.67 -23.85
N PRO A 479 -12.85 -7.94 -22.76
CA PRO A 479 -13.76 -8.44 -21.75
C PRO A 479 -15.14 -8.75 -22.32
N GLY A 480 -15.75 -9.83 -21.82
CA GLY A 480 -17.10 -10.20 -22.19
C GLY A 480 -17.50 -11.57 -21.63
N PRO A 481 -18.81 -11.87 -21.56
CA PRO A 481 -19.30 -13.13 -21.00
C PRO A 481 -18.85 -14.37 -21.78
N ASP A 482 -18.66 -14.22 -23.10
CA ASP A 482 -18.23 -15.30 -24.01
C ASP A 482 -16.75 -15.20 -24.38
N ALA A 483 -15.98 -14.36 -23.68
CA ALA A 483 -14.57 -14.17 -23.97
C ALA A 483 -13.76 -15.46 -23.70
N PRO A 484 -12.89 -15.89 -24.63
CA PRO A 484 -12.12 -17.12 -24.45
C PRO A 484 -11.19 -17.03 -23.22
N PRO A 485 -10.89 -18.17 -22.57
CA PRO A 485 -9.92 -18.17 -21.48
C PRO A 485 -8.55 -17.76 -21.98
N LEU A 486 -7.85 -16.88 -21.26
CA LEU A 486 -6.49 -16.48 -21.56
C LEU A 486 -5.46 -17.38 -20.87
N LEU A 487 -5.83 -18.01 -19.74
CA LEU A 487 -4.99 -19.02 -19.11
C LEU A 487 -5.30 -20.41 -19.67
N PRO A 488 -4.28 -21.23 -19.93
CA PRO A 488 -4.49 -22.65 -20.14
C PRO A 488 -5.07 -23.30 -18.88
N PRO A 489 -5.74 -24.46 -19.00
CA PRO A 489 -6.41 -25.10 -17.87
C PRO A 489 -5.44 -25.51 -16.76
N ASP A 490 -4.16 -25.71 -17.08
CA ASP A 490 -3.13 -26.17 -16.16
C ASP A 490 -1.70 -25.79 -16.65
N GLY A 491 -0.68 -26.09 -15.85
CA GLY A 491 0.74 -25.97 -16.22
C GLY A 491 1.43 -24.69 -15.74
N TRP A 492 0.71 -23.72 -15.19
CA TRP A 492 1.22 -22.41 -14.78
C TRP A 492 1.49 -22.28 -13.26
N GLY A 493 1.43 -23.40 -12.53
CA GLY A 493 1.72 -23.44 -11.10
C GLY A 493 3.18 -23.13 -10.75
N ALA A 494 3.47 -23.09 -9.46
CA ALA A 494 4.78 -22.77 -8.91
C ALA A 494 5.26 -23.82 -7.91
N THR A 495 6.58 -23.95 -7.77
CA THR A 495 7.22 -24.81 -6.78
C THR A 495 7.33 -24.16 -5.40
N GLU A 496 7.41 -22.83 -5.36
CA GLU A 496 7.61 -22.04 -4.16
C GLU A 496 6.38 -22.07 -3.25
N PHE A 497 5.20 -22.01 -3.85
CA PHE A 497 3.90 -22.19 -3.18
C PHE A 497 2.78 -22.48 -4.20
N PRO A 498 1.75 -23.22 -3.81
CA PRO A 498 0.65 -23.57 -4.71
C PRO A 498 -0.11 -22.32 -5.20
N LEU A 499 -0.40 -22.28 -6.51
CA LEU A 499 -1.27 -21.29 -7.15
C LEU A 499 -2.62 -21.95 -7.48
N VAL A 500 -3.72 -21.35 -7.03
CA VAL A 500 -5.07 -21.91 -7.11
C VAL A 500 -5.98 -20.99 -7.89
N ASP A 501 -6.52 -21.41 -9.02
CA ASP A 501 -7.56 -20.68 -9.74
C ASP A 501 -8.92 -20.86 -9.03
N ILE A 502 -9.45 -19.76 -8.51
CA ILE A 502 -10.73 -19.77 -7.79
C ILE A 502 -11.87 -19.11 -8.59
N THR A 503 -11.62 -18.77 -9.85
CA THR A 503 -12.58 -18.06 -10.71
C THR A 503 -13.92 -18.77 -10.79
N GLY A 504 -13.93 -20.10 -10.89
CA GLY A 504 -15.14 -20.92 -10.93
C GLY A 504 -16.02 -20.81 -9.69
N SER A 505 -15.43 -20.47 -8.54
CA SER A 505 -16.14 -20.34 -7.26
C SER A 505 -16.72 -18.93 -7.03
N LEU A 506 -16.32 -17.91 -7.79
CA LEU A 506 -16.64 -16.50 -7.52
C LEU A 506 -18.15 -16.21 -7.44
N ARG A 507 -18.94 -16.81 -8.31
CA ARG A 507 -20.40 -16.57 -8.34
C ARG A 507 -21.13 -17.15 -7.13
N SER A 508 -20.60 -18.20 -6.52
CA SER A 508 -21.18 -18.88 -5.35
C SER A 508 -20.63 -18.40 -4.01
N LEU A 509 -19.62 -17.53 -3.99
CA LEU A 509 -19.02 -17.06 -2.73
C LEU A 509 -20.04 -16.33 -1.85
N PRO A 510 -20.09 -16.60 -0.54
CA PRO A 510 -20.93 -15.85 0.38
C PRO A 510 -20.38 -14.41 0.48
N LEU A 511 -21.13 -13.45 -0.06
CA LEU A 511 -20.88 -12.04 0.17
C LEU A 511 -21.66 -11.64 1.40
N GLY A 512 -20.97 -11.31 2.50
CA GLY A 512 -21.60 -10.77 3.69
C GLY A 512 -22.38 -9.47 3.38
N PRO A 513 -23.36 -9.10 4.21
CA PRO A 513 -24.16 -7.89 3.98
C PRO A 513 -23.30 -6.63 4.09
N ASN A 514 -23.56 -5.66 3.21
CA ASN A 514 -23.17 -4.24 3.28
C ASN A 514 -21.72 -3.89 3.65
N GLN A 515 -20.75 -4.59 3.10
CA GLN A 515 -19.36 -4.12 3.10
C GLN A 515 -19.05 -3.44 1.75
N PRO A 516 -18.15 -2.44 1.68
CA PRO A 516 -17.77 -1.77 0.43
C PRO A 516 -17.22 -2.72 -0.61
#